data_b34007d7f9ad82c5e9e06ee976ca45e9
#
_entry.id   b34007d7f9ad82c5e9e06ee976ca45e9
#
_cell.length_a   1.000
_cell.length_b   1.000
_cell.length_c   1.000
_cell.angle_alpha   90.00
_cell.angle_beta   90.00
_cell.angle_gamma   90.00
#
_symmetry.space_group_name_H-M   'P 1'
#
loop_
_entity.id
_entity.type
_entity.pdbx_description
1 polymer ?
#
loop_
_entity_poly.entity_id
_entity_poly.type
_entity_poly.pdbx_seq_one_letter_code
_entity_poly.pdbx_strand_id
1 'polypeptide(L)'
;MGIVAGLDSSSAFTRIVVCDTDTGAVLRQGYAAHPQPAGEAKPTETDPQSWLLSLGEAAGGGLLEGVQAIGVSAQQHGVLPLDAKGALVRPALVGNDKRAQVAAADLIEELGGRGAWAEAVGCVPQSAQPVAKLRWLARQEPEAARRTAMVMQPHDWLVWQLLGRPARRTTDRGAASGTGYWSAAQGAYRPDLVELALGQRAMLPEVLGPAEAAGTTPEGLLISAGTGETQAAALGLGLAPGDAVVSLGASGSVMAVHHEALTEPTGMITSLADATGMHLPVVNTSNAVRALRGTAELLGTDLEGLSALALKSTPGAHGLVLLPYLEGERTPALPHTAGTLSGLRRDSMKPEHLARAAFEGMLCGLVDALDVLRGRGVEIRRIFLLGAAAELPAVQAAAPSLFGTQVVVPQPADYAALGAARQAAWALGVQQGSLAPHTPPAWQGAVAQVFEPGDDLAAGQAVRQQYAATREQIHPGAFEPGA
;
A
#
# COMPACT_ATOMS: atom_id res chain seq x y z
N MET A 1 21.00 21.36 14.37
CA MET A 1 20.95 19.94 14.01
C MET A 1 19.95 19.29 14.94
N GLY A 2 18.77 19.01 14.49
CA GLY A 2 17.74 18.31 15.24
C GLY A 2 17.74 16.83 14.89
N ILE A 3 17.17 16.01 15.76
CA ILE A 3 17.08 14.55 15.57
C ILE A 3 15.63 14.13 15.74
N VAL A 4 15.10 13.38 14.77
CA VAL A 4 13.74 12.84 14.78
C VAL A 4 13.75 11.33 14.60
N ALA A 5 12.69 10.67 15.00
CA ALA A 5 12.51 9.25 14.76
C ALA A 5 11.25 8.98 13.92
N GLY A 6 11.35 7.98 13.05
CA GLY A 6 10.23 7.38 12.37
C GLY A 6 10.08 5.93 12.77
N LEU A 7 8.89 5.58 13.17
CA LEU A 7 8.48 4.24 13.57
C LEU A 7 7.58 3.67 12.50
N ASP A 8 7.86 2.44 12.04
CA ASP A 8 6.95 1.64 11.24
C ASP A 8 6.60 0.33 11.96
N SER A 9 5.32 0.15 12.27
CA SER A 9 4.77 -1.09 12.84
C SER A 9 4.00 -1.85 11.77
N SER A 10 4.72 -2.68 11.01
CA SER A 10 4.16 -3.52 9.95
C SER A 10 3.35 -4.70 10.52
N SER A 11 2.91 -5.61 9.69
CA SER A 11 2.24 -6.84 10.13
C SER A 11 3.18 -7.86 10.79
N ALA A 12 4.50 -7.73 10.63
CA ALA A 12 5.49 -8.74 11.03
C ALA A 12 6.56 -8.22 12.00
N PHE A 13 6.79 -6.92 12.03
CA PHE A 13 7.88 -6.31 12.81
C PHE A 13 7.58 -4.85 13.12
N THR A 14 8.31 -4.31 14.09
CA THR A 14 8.46 -2.87 14.32
C THR A 14 9.88 -2.46 13.95
N ARG A 15 10.00 -1.40 13.17
CA ARG A 15 11.28 -0.77 12.82
C ARG A 15 11.26 0.70 13.22
N ILE A 16 12.41 1.18 13.71
CA ILE A 16 12.62 2.59 14.04
C ILE A 16 13.87 3.06 13.30
N VAL A 17 13.75 4.21 12.65
CA VAL A 17 14.91 4.95 12.10
C VAL A 17 15.01 6.29 12.82
N VAL A 18 16.23 6.66 13.20
CA VAL A 18 16.52 7.97 13.79
C VAL A 18 17.29 8.77 12.77
N CYS A 19 16.76 9.93 12.40
CA CYS A 19 17.25 10.74 11.29
C CYS A 19 17.63 12.15 11.72
N ASP A 20 18.60 12.71 11.02
CA ASP A 20 18.89 14.14 11.03
C ASP A 20 17.73 14.91 10.37
N THR A 21 17.28 16.00 11.01
CA THR A 21 16.12 16.79 10.54
C THR A 21 16.34 17.49 9.21
N ASP A 22 17.57 17.87 8.92
CA ASP A 22 17.89 18.73 7.77
C ASP A 22 18.12 17.91 6.50
N THR A 23 18.77 16.75 6.66
CA THR A 23 19.21 15.92 5.53
C THR A 23 18.39 14.64 5.34
N GLY A 24 17.72 14.14 6.39
CA GLY A 24 17.07 12.84 6.40
C GLY A 24 18.03 11.66 6.53
N ALA A 25 19.33 11.93 6.76
CA ALA A 25 20.33 10.87 6.93
C ALA A 25 20.00 9.99 8.15
N VAL A 26 19.97 8.68 7.96
CA VAL A 26 19.73 7.72 9.04
C VAL A 26 20.99 7.62 9.92
N LEU A 27 20.84 8.01 11.17
CA LEU A 27 21.91 8.03 12.18
C LEU A 27 21.94 6.73 12.98
N ARG A 28 20.77 6.20 13.31
CA ARG A 28 20.59 5.00 14.15
C ARG A 28 19.33 4.26 13.68
N GLN A 29 19.28 2.96 13.93
CA GLN A 29 18.07 2.16 13.62
C GLN A 29 17.87 1.07 14.65
N GLY A 30 16.63 0.68 14.86
CA GLY A 30 16.21 -0.42 15.72
C GLY A 30 15.19 -1.31 15.03
N TYR A 31 15.13 -2.58 15.44
CA TYR A 31 14.26 -3.58 14.86
C TYR A 31 13.82 -4.58 15.92
N ALA A 32 12.55 -4.96 15.89
CA ALA A 32 12.02 -6.09 16.64
C ALA A 32 10.92 -6.80 15.85
N ALA A 33 10.99 -8.13 15.79
CA ALA A 33 9.93 -8.93 15.18
C ALA A 33 8.69 -8.93 16.08
N HIS A 34 7.50 -8.92 15.47
CA HIS A 34 6.28 -9.17 16.24
C HIS A 34 6.21 -10.64 16.66
N PRO A 35 5.80 -10.95 17.90
CA PRO A 35 5.57 -12.31 18.31
C PRO A 35 4.58 -13.01 17.37
N GLN A 36 4.98 -14.13 16.78
CA GLN A 36 4.11 -14.94 15.93
C GLN A 36 3.60 -16.14 16.74
N PRO A 37 2.31 -16.48 16.65
CA PRO A 37 1.81 -17.74 17.15
C PRO A 37 2.55 -18.91 16.52
N ALA A 38 2.97 -19.89 17.31
CA ALA A 38 3.68 -21.06 16.78
C ALA A 38 2.77 -21.86 15.84
N GLY A 39 3.21 -22.05 14.58
CA GLY A 39 2.63 -23.00 13.64
C GLY A 39 1.51 -22.50 12.74
N GLU A 40 1.14 -21.23 12.74
CA GLU A 40 0.06 -20.70 11.89
C GLU A 40 0.56 -19.81 10.73
N ALA A 41 -0.19 -19.88 9.62
CA ALA A 41 -0.19 -18.83 8.60
C ALA A 41 -0.51 -17.48 9.28
N LYS A 42 0.03 -16.37 8.74
CA LYS A 42 -0.09 -14.99 9.25
C LYS A 42 -1.39 -14.77 10.04
N PRO A 43 -1.32 -14.36 11.30
CA PRO A 43 -2.50 -14.19 12.14
C PRO A 43 -3.46 -13.17 11.51
N THR A 44 -4.76 -13.46 11.55
CA THR A 44 -5.82 -12.54 11.13
C THR A 44 -6.30 -11.65 12.29
N GLU A 45 -5.87 -11.98 13.50
CA GLU A 45 -6.13 -11.26 14.74
C GLU A 45 -4.83 -11.07 15.52
N THR A 46 -4.71 -9.96 16.22
CA THR A 46 -3.51 -9.63 17.01
C THR A 46 -3.91 -8.92 18.30
N ASP A 47 -3.25 -9.26 19.40
CA ASP A 47 -3.27 -8.41 20.58
C ASP A 47 -2.35 -7.20 20.34
N PRO A 48 -2.90 -5.96 20.32
CA PRO A 48 -2.09 -4.77 20.06
C PRO A 48 -0.99 -4.53 21.10
N GLN A 49 -1.06 -5.16 22.28
CA GLN A 49 0.02 -5.08 23.25
C GLN A 49 1.34 -5.66 22.70
N SER A 50 1.27 -6.63 21.79
CA SER A 50 2.44 -7.17 21.11
C SER A 50 3.19 -6.10 20.31
N TRP A 51 2.49 -5.11 19.72
CA TRP A 51 3.11 -3.99 19.02
C TRP A 51 3.89 -3.07 19.95
N LEU A 52 3.35 -2.80 21.17
CA LEU A 52 4.07 -2.01 22.18
C LEU A 52 5.30 -2.73 22.72
N LEU A 53 5.22 -4.06 22.91
CA LEU A 53 6.38 -4.85 23.32
C LEU A 53 7.49 -4.77 22.28
N SER A 54 7.16 -4.99 21.00
CA SER A 54 8.13 -4.89 19.91
C SER A 54 8.64 -3.46 19.73
N LEU A 55 7.80 -2.44 19.95
CA LEU A 55 8.23 -1.05 19.98
C LEU A 55 9.28 -0.81 21.06
N GLY A 56 9.01 -1.27 22.30
CA GLY A 56 9.94 -1.13 23.42
C GLY A 56 11.27 -1.84 23.16
N GLU A 57 11.23 -3.03 22.55
CA GLU A 57 12.42 -3.79 22.16
C GLU A 57 13.22 -3.04 21.05
N ALA A 58 12.53 -2.59 20.00
CA ALA A 58 13.16 -1.84 18.90
C ALA A 58 13.76 -0.50 19.36
N ALA A 59 13.18 0.14 20.38
CA ALA A 59 13.67 1.40 20.97
C ALA A 59 14.76 1.21 22.02
N GLY A 60 15.18 -0.02 22.28
CA GLY A 60 16.17 -0.35 23.31
C GLY A 60 17.54 0.30 23.07
N GLY A 61 18.44 0.18 24.09
CA GLY A 61 19.83 0.63 23.97
C GLY A 61 20.04 2.14 23.81
N GLY A 62 19.08 2.99 24.24
CA GLY A 62 19.20 4.44 24.09
C GLY A 62 18.95 4.95 22.67
N LEU A 63 18.30 4.14 21.81
CA LEU A 63 18.04 4.50 20.40
C LEU A 63 17.40 5.88 20.22
N LEU A 64 16.48 6.25 21.11
CA LEU A 64 15.74 7.51 21.05
C LEU A 64 16.42 8.67 21.82
N GLU A 65 17.65 8.49 22.30
CA GLU A 65 18.38 9.55 22.99
C GLU A 65 18.57 10.78 22.09
N GLY A 66 18.17 11.95 22.56
CA GLY A 66 18.25 13.22 21.83
C GLY A 66 17.18 13.43 20.74
N VAL A 67 16.26 12.48 20.56
CA VAL A 67 15.12 12.61 19.63
C VAL A 67 14.17 13.69 20.16
N GLN A 68 13.70 14.59 19.27
CA GLN A 68 12.81 15.70 19.60
C GLN A 68 11.35 15.42 19.16
N ALA A 69 11.19 14.64 18.08
CA ALA A 69 9.87 14.26 17.58
C ALA A 69 9.86 12.85 17.02
N ILE A 70 8.70 12.18 17.09
CA ILE A 70 8.45 10.84 16.57
C ILE A 70 7.28 10.88 15.60
N GLY A 71 7.43 10.28 14.42
CA GLY A 71 6.36 9.95 13.51
C GLY A 71 6.03 8.45 13.58
N VAL A 72 4.76 8.12 13.43
CA VAL A 72 4.28 6.73 13.49
C VAL A 72 3.65 6.33 12.18
N SER A 73 4.18 5.28 11.58
CA SER A 73 3.56 4.52 10.49
C SER A 73 3.13 3.16 11.03
N ALA A 74 2.02 2.64 10.55
CA ALA A 74 1.63 1.27 10.86
C ALA A 74 0.84 0.63 9.72
N GLN A 75 0.71 -0.71 9.82
CA GLN A 75 -0.09 -1.51 8.90
C GLN A 75 -1.50 -0.92 8.71
N GLN A 76 -1.94 -0.87 7.47
CA GLN A 76 -3.24 -0.33 7.09
C GLN A 76 -4.37 -1.35 7.27
N HIS A 77 -5.61 -0.82 7.25
CA HIS A 77 -6.85 -1.60 7.28
C HIS A 77 -7.07 -2.43 8.55
N GLY A 78 -6.25 -2.26 9.57
CA GLY A 78 -6.51 -2.85 10.89
C GLY A 78 -7.72 -2.18 11.57
N VAL A 79 -8.46 -2.94 12.40
CA VAL A 79 -9.60 -2.44 13.19
C VAL A 79 -9.41 -2.83 14.65
N LEU A 80 -9.40 -1.83 15.51
CA LEU A 80 -9.39 -1.98 16.97
C LEU A 80 -10.73 -1.47 17.53
N PRO A 81 -11.68 -2.35 17.85
CA PRO A 81 -12.91 -1.97 18.50
C PRO A 81 -12.66 -1.77 20.00
N LEU A 82 -12.98 -0.59 20.50
CA LEU A 82 -12.76 -0.18 21.89
C LEU A 82 -14.10 0.14 22.57
N ASP A 83 -14.19 -0.13 23.85
CA ASP A 83 -15.33 0.30 24.69
C ASP A 83 -15.23 1.79 25.06
N ALA A 84 -16.24 2.29 25.77
CA ALA A 84 -16.31 3.69 26.22
C ALA A 84 -15.15 4.11 27.15
N LYS A 85 -14.46 3.13 27.76
CA LYS A 85 -13.30 3.38 28.63
C LYS A 85 -11.97 3.26 27.88
N GLY A 86 -12.02 2.91 26.59
CA GLY A 86 -10.84 2.71 25.74
C GLY A 86 -10.18 1.33 25.96
N ALA A 87 -10.88 0.37 26.54
CA ALA A 87 -10.41 -1.01 26.59
C ALA A 87 -10.80 -1.75 25.31
N LEU A 88 -9.93 -2.66 24.85
CA LEU A 88 -10.22 -3.51 23.70
C LEU A 88 -11.46 -4.37 23.99
N VAL A 89 -12.39 -4.37 23.06
CA VAL A 89 -13.57 -5.23 23.11
C VAL A 89 -13.20 -6.64 22.67
N ARG A 90 -12.26 -6.75 21.75
CA ARG A 90 -11.70 -7.99 21.22
C ARG A 90 -10.30 -7.72 20.62
N PRO A 91 -9.50 -8.77 20.27
CA PRO A 91 -8.25 -8.59 19.54
C PRO A 91 -8.44 -7.80 18.23
N ALA A 92 -7.42 -7.06 17.81
CA ALA A 92 -7.45 -6.29 16.56
C ALA A 92 -7.63 -7.21 15.35
N LEU A 93 -8.49 -6.82 14.41
CA LEU A 93 -8.61 -7.44 13.10
C LEU A 93 -7.58 -6.80 12.16
N VAL A 94 -6.63 -7.57 11.64
CA VAL A 94 -5.52 -7.02 10.83
C VAL A 94 -5.85 -6.97 9.32
N GLY A 95 -5.00 -6.26 8.53
CA GLY A 95 -5.28 -5.94 7.14
C GLY A 95 -5.46 -7.13 6.19
N ASN A 96 -4.78 -8.28 6.45
CA ASN A 96 -4.85 -9.47 5.60
C ASN A 96 -6.08 -10.37 5.87
N ASP A 97 -6.97 -9.98 6.76
CA ASP A 97 -8.18 -10.75 7.11
C ASP A 97 -9.21 -10.73 5.98
N LYS A 98 -9.56 -11.91 5.46
CA LYS A 98 -10.51 -12.07 4.36
C LYS A 98 -11.92 -12.49 4.81
N ARG A 99 -12.15 -12.70 6.12
CA ARG A 99 -13.45 -13.20 6.63
C ARG A 99 -14.62 -12.25 6.38
N ALA A 100 -14.34 -10.96 6.14
CA ALA A 100 -15.34 -9.94 5.85
C ALA A 100 -15.77 -9.86 4.37
N GLN A 101 -15.47 -10.87 3.54
CA GLN A 101 -15.78 -10.84 2.10
C GLN A 101 -17.30 -10.75 1.83
N VAL A 102 -18.10 -11.56 2.52
CA VAL A 102 -19.57 -11.50 2.42
C VAL A 102 -20.09 -10.17 2.92
N ALA A 103 -19.56 -9.69 4.05
CA ALA A 103 -19.94 -8.39 4.62
C ALA A 103 -19.66 -7.22 3.67
N ALA A 104 -18.56 -7.28 2.91
CA ALA A 104 -18.25 -6.27 1.89
C ALA A 104 -19.29 -6.29 0.75
N ALA A 105 -19.66 -7.48 0.27
CA ALA A 105 -20.68 -7.62 -0.79
C ALA A 105 -22.03 -7.08 -0.34
N ASP A 106 -22.47 -7.41 0.88
CA ASP A 106 -23.72 -6.92 1.45
C ASP A 106 -23.74 -5.38 1.55
N LEU A 107 -22.65 -4.77 2.00
CA LEU A 107 -22.52 -3.32 2.09
C LEU A 107 -22.63 -2.66 0.71
N ILE A 108 -22.02 -3.27 -0.32
CA ILE A 108 -22.10 -2.75 -1.69
C ILE A 108 -23.56 -2.74 -2.16
N GLU A 109 -24.28 -3.82 -1.96
CA GLU A 109 -25.70 -3.93 -2.35
C GLU A 109 -26.59 -2.95 -1.58
N GLU A 110 -26.44 -2.89 -0.24
CA GLU A 110 -27.26 -2.05 0.64
C GLU A 110 -27.11 -0.54 0.35
N LEU A 111 -25.93 -0.06 -0.08
CA LEU A 111 -25.74 1.36 -0.44
C LEU A 111 -26.19 1.69 -1.87
N GLY A 112 -26.54 0.69 -2.68
CA GLY A 112 -26.98 0.89 -4.07
C GLY A 112 -25.92 0.62 -5.13
N GLY A 113 -24.91 -0.19 -4.81
CA GLY A 113 -23.92 -0.70 -5.75
C GLY A 113 -22.54 -0.05 -5.64
N ARG A 114 -21.61 -0.54 -6.47
CA ARG A 114 -20.20 -0.13 -6.48
C ARG A 114 -20.02 1.38 -6.73
N GLY A 115 -20.81 1.94 -7.68
CA GLY A 115 -20.77 3.36 -8.02
C GLY A 115 -21.11 4.26 -6.84
N ALA A 116 -22.15 3.91 -6.06
CA ALA A 116 -22.56 4.67 -4.88
C ALA A 116 -21.44 4.73 -3.82
N TRP A 117 -20.70 3.65 -3.63
CA TRP A 117 -19.54 3.62 -2.74
C TRP A 117 -18.37 4.46 -3.26
N ALA A 118 -18.08 4.35 -4.56
CA ALA A 118 -17.03 5.15 -5.18
C ALA A 118 -17.30 6.66 -5.07
N GLU A 119 -18.56 7.07 -5.26
CA GLU A 119 -19.00 8.48 -5.07
C GLU A 119 -18.92 8.90 -3.60
N ALA A 120 -19.32 8.02 -2.69
CA ALA A 120 -19.38 8.36 -1.27
C ALA A 120 -18.00 8.57 -0.64
N VAL A 121 -17.04 7.69 -0.93
CA VAL A 121 -15.74 7.63 -0.22
C VAL A 121 -14.53 7.35 -1.12
N GLY A 122 -14.70 7.33 -2.44
CA GLY A 122 -13.59 7.09 -3.39
C GLY A 122 -13.08 5.65 -3.45
N CYS A 123 -13.80 4.69 -2.86
CA CYS A 123 -13.45 3.28 -2.93
C CYS A 123 -14.68 2.38 -2.85
N VAL A 124 -14.55 1.16 -3.33
CA VAL A 124 -15.57 0.10 -3.18
C VAL A 124 -15.13 -0.85 -2.08
N PRO A 125 -15.97 -1.20 -1.09
CA PRO A 125 -15.61 -2.06 0.02
C PRO A 125 -14.97 -3.38 -0.39
N GLN A 126 -13.87 -3.71 0.26
CA GLN A 126 -13.18 -5.00 0.15
C GLN A 126 -13.07 -5.64 1.54
N SER A 127 -12.89 -6.96 1.58
CA SER A 127 -12.78 -7.70 2.85
C SER A 127 -11.71 -7.16 3.80
N ALA A 128 -10.64 -6.60 3.27
CA ALA A 128 -9.55 -6.03 4.06
C ALA A 128 -9.92 -4.71 4.76
N GLN A 129 -10.87 -3.95 4.21
CA GLN A 129 -11.17 -2.59 4.70
C GLN A 129 -11.95 -2.58 6.02
N PRO A 130 -11.69 -1.59 6.89
CA PRO A 130 -12.37 -1.42 8.17
C PRO A 130 -13.90 -1.48 8.11
N VAL A 131 -14.52 -0.83 7.13
CA VAL A 131 -15.99 -0.81 6.99
C VAL A 131 -16.58 -2.22 6.86
N ALA A 132 -15.94 -3.11 6.08
CA ALA A 132 -16.38 -4.49 5.92
C ALA A 132 -16.17 -5.31 7.20
N LYS A 133 -15.07 -5.07 7.93
CA LYS A 133 -14.81 -5.71 9.22
C LYS A 133 -15.78 -5.28 10.30
N LEU A 134 -16.21 -4.02 10.31
CA LEU A 134 -17.27 -3.56 11.23
C LEU A 134 -18.60 -4.26 10.93
N ARG A 135 -18.97 -4.43 9.65
CA ARG A 135 -20.16 -5.20 9.28
C ARG A 135 -20.03 -6.67 9.68
N TRP A 136 -18.86 -7.26 9.48
CA TRP A 136 -18.59 -8.63 9.93
C TRP A 136 -18.74 -8.75 11.45
N LEU A 137 -18.15 -7.81 12.20
CA LEU A 137 -18.26 -7.76 13.67
C LEU A 137 -19.73 -7.68 14.12
N ALA A 138 -20.52 -6.79 13.50
CA ALA A 138 -21.93 -6.62 13.82
C ALA A 138 -22.75 -7.90 13.62
N ARG A 139 -22.43 -8.68 12.58
CA ARG A 139 -23.18 -9.90 12.23
C ARG A 139 -22.69 -11.13 12.99
N GLN A 140 -21.38 -11.28 13.18
CA GLN A 140 -20.80 -12.50 13.75
C GLN A 140 -20.55 -12.40 15.25
N GLU A 141 -20.34 -11.20 15.78
CA GLU A 141 -20.05 -10.96 17.19
C GLU A 141 -20.90 -9.77 17.72
N PRO A 142 -22.24 -9.90 17.74
CA PRO A 142 -23.13 -8.79 18.06
C PRO A 142 -22.93 -8.23 19.48
N GLU A 143 -22.47 -9.05 20.45
CA GLU A 143 -22.13 -8.56 21.79
C GLU A 143 -20.90 -7.64 21.76
N ALA A 144 -19.86 -8.01 20.98
CA ALA A 144 -18.68 -7.18 20.80
C ALA A 144 -19.05 -5.88 20.03
N ALA A 145 -19.88 -5.99 19.01
CA ALA A 145 -20.37 -4.82 18.27
C ALA A 145 -21.10 -3.84 19.19
N ARG A 146 -22.05 -4.29 20.02
CA ARG A 146 -22.77 -3.43 20.97
C ARG A 146 -21.87 -2.75 22.00
N ARG A 147 -20.78 -3.39 22.41
CA ARG A 147 -19.80 -2.81 23.33
C ARG A 147 -18.83 -1.84 22.66
N THR A 148 -18.74 -1.84 21.32
CA THR A 148 -17.84 -0.98 20.58
C THR A 148 -18.34 0.46 20.60
N ALA A 149 -17.73 1.29 21.42
CA ALA A 149 -18.02 2.72 21.50
C ALA A 149 -17.07 3.57 20.64
N MET A 150 -15.92 3.02 20.23
CA MET A 150 -14.88 3.68 19.48
C MET A 150 -14.20 2.71 18.54
N VAL A 151 -13.77 3.21 17.38
CA VAL A 151 -12.99 2.46 16.39
C VAL A 151 -11.69 3.20 16.09
N MET A 152 -10.56 2.49 16.17
CA MET A 152 -9.23 2.99 15.81
C MET A 152 -8.57 2.08 14.79
N GLN A 153 -7.61 2.61 14.06
CA GLN A 153 -6.65 1.86 13.26
C GLN A 153 -5.36 1.62 14.05
N PRO A 154 -4.45 0.74 13.60
CA PRO A 154 -3.22 0.42 14.33
C PRO A 154 -2.37 1.64 14.66
N HIS A 155 -2.15 2.56 13.69
CA HIS A 155 -1.32 3.73 13.95
C HIS A 155 -2.00 4.73 14.92
N ASP A 156 -3.33 4.91 14.82
CA ASP A 156 -4.09 5.76 15.75
C ASP A 156 -3.91 5.30 17.20
N TRP A 157 -4.02 3.96 17.39
CA TRP A 157 -3.89 3.35 18.68
C TRP A 157 -2.46 3.46 19.22
N LEU A 158 -1.43 3.26 18.39
CA LEU A 158 -0.02 3.42 18.79
C LEU A 158 0.27 4.88 19.18
N VAL A 159 -0.16 5.85 18.37
CA VAL A 159 -0.04 7.28 18.69
C VAL A 159 -0.74 7.59 20.02
N TRP A 160 -1.95 7.09 20.20
CA TRP A 160 -2.71 7.31 21.44
C TRP A 160 -2.02 6.70 22.68
N GLN A 161 -1.39 5.52 22.55
CA GLN A 161 -0.61 4.91 23.63
C GLN A 161 0.63 5.73 23.97
N LEU A 162 1.40 6.15 22.95
CA LEU A 162 2.61 6.97 23.13
C LEU A 162 2.31 8.30 23.81
N LEU A 163 1.15 8.90 23.54
CA LEU A 163 0.69 10.13 24.19
C LEU A 163 0.15 9.93 25.63
N GLY A 164 0.20 8.70 26.17
CA GLY A 164 -0.32 8.42 27.52
C GLY A 164 -1.85 8.34 27.59
N ARG A 165 -2.51 8.01 26.48
CA ARG A 165 -3.96 7.81 26.36
C ARG A 165 -4.81 9.05 26.69
N PRO A 166 -4.55 10.21 26.05
CA PRO A 166 -5.31 11.44 26.30
C PRO A 166 -6.78 11.30 25.86
N ALA A 167 -7.60 12.28 26.25
CA ALA A 167 -8.98 12.35 25.81
C ALA A 167 -9.12 12.57 24.30
N ARG A 168 -8.19 13.34 23.68
CA ARG A 168 -8.10 13.54 22.23
C ARG A 168 -7.50 12.28 21.60
N ARG A 169 -8.12 11.78 20.56
CA ARG A 169 -7.64 10.67 19.72
C ARG A 169 -7.54 11.17 18.31
N THR A 170 -6.45 10.86 17.65
CA THR A 170 -6.10 11.43 16.36
C THR A 170 -5.79 10.34 15.33
N THR A 171 -5.98 10.66 14.08
CA THR A 171 -5.56 9.92 12.90
C THR A 171 -5.07 10.90 11.85
N ASP A 172 -4.58 10.40 10.72
CA ASP A 172 -4.26 11.21 9.56
C ASP A 172 -5.23 10.98 8.40
N ARG A 173 -5.11 11.82 7.36
CA ARG A 173 -5.91 11.73 6.13
C ARG A 173 -5.69 10.40 5.39
N GLY A 174 -4.43 9.96 5.33
CA GLY A 174 -4.03 8.77 4.59
C GLY A 174 -4.68 7.51 5.15
N ALA A 175 -4.54 7.28 6.45
CA ALA A 175 -5.17 6.13 7.11
C ALA A 175 -6.70 6.25 7.11
N ALA A 176 -7.26 7.43 7.39
CA ALA A 176 -8.70 7.65 7.35
C ALA A 176 -9.31 7.30 5.98
N SER A 177 -8.64 7.64 4.87
CA SER A 177 -9.12 7.37 3.51
C SER A 177 -9.17 5.87 3.17
N GLY A 178 -8.38 5.04 3.86
CA GLY A 178 -8.40 3.57 3.69
C GLY A 178 -9.52 2.86 4.45
N THR A 179 -10.30 3.57 5.26
CA THR A 179 -11.31 2.97 6.15
C THR A 179 -12.58 2.50 5.46
N GLY A 180 -12.95 3.13 4.33
CA GLY A 180 -14.24 2.94 3.66
C GLY A 180 -15.39 3.74 4.30
N TYR A 181 -15.09 4.65 5.23
CA TYR A 181 -16.08 5.58 5.82
C TYR A 181 -15.54 7.01 6.01
N TRP A 182 -14.49 7.37 5.29
CA TRP A 182 -13.98 8.73 5.20
C TRP A 182 -13.77 9.10 3.73
N SER A 183 -14.30 10.26 3.30
CA SER A 183 -14.21 10.74 1.92
C SER A 183 -12.96 11.58 1.73
N ALA A 184 -12.01 11.11 0.90
CA ALA A 184 -10.82 11.86 0.55
C ALA A 184 -11.16 13.16 -0.22
N ALA A 185 -12.22 13.13 -1.03
CA ALA A 185 -12.70 14.28 -1.81
C ALA A 185 -13.32 15.38 -0.92
N GLN A 186 -14.05 14.97 0.13
CA GLN A 186 -14.73 15.90 1.04
C GLN A 186 -13.89 16.26 2.27
N GLY A 187 -12.83 15.49 2.55
CA GLY A 187 -12.03 15.63 3.77
C GLY A 187 -12.81 15.33 5.04
N ALA A 188 -13.82 14.48 4.98
CA ALA A 188 -14.77 14.28 6.07
C ALA A 188 -15.19 12.82 6.23
N TYR A 189 -15.52 12.45 7.47
CA TYR A 189 -16.16 11.18 7.77
C TYR A 189 -17.59 11.12 7.23
N ARG A 190 -18.02 9.90 6.93
CA ARG A 190 -19.37 9.47 6.62
C ARG A 190 -19.91 8.60 7.77
N PRO A 191 -20.42 9.24 8.86
CA PRO A 191 -20.88 8.49 10.05
C PRO A 191 -22.04 7.55 9.74
N ASP A 192 -22.84 7.86 8.71
CA ASP A 192 -23.90 7.01 8.18
C ASP A 192 -23.38 5.66 7.68
N LEU A 193 -22.18 5.62 7.07
CA LEU A 193 -21.55 4.37 6.63
C LEU A 193 -21.01 3.55 7.81
N VAL A 194 -20.55 4.19 8.88
CA VAL A 194 -20.21 3.49 10.13
C VAL A 194 -21.44 2.88 10.76
N GLU A 195 -22.53 3.64 10.84
CA GLU A 195 -23.80 3.17 11.38
C GLU A 195 -24.39 2.04 10.52
N LEU A 196 -24.32 2.16 9.19
CA LEU A 196 -24.68 1.10 8.26
C LEU A 196 -23.88 -0.17 8.55
N ALA A 197 -22.57 -0.08 8.73
CA ALA A 197 -21.69 -1.22 8.90
C ALA A 197 -21.81 -1.86 10.31
N LEU A 198 -21.71 -1.06 11.36
CA LEU A 198 -21.64 -1.52 12.76
C LEU A 198 -23.04 -1.73 13.39
N GLY A 199 -24.09 -1.12 12.82
CA GLY A 199 -25.45 -1.10 13.40
C GLY A 199 -25.61 -0.05 14.48
N GLN A 200 -24.60 0.76 14.76
CA GLN A 200 -24.61 1.87 15.71
C GLN A 200 -23.51 2.89 15.39
N ARG A 201 -23.63 4.06 15.99
CA ARG A 201 -22.56 5.07 15.92
C ARG A 201 -21.38 4.67 16.81
N ALA A 202 -20.18 4.97 16.34
CA ALA A 202 -18.96 4.86 17.12
C ALA A 202 -18.17 6.17 17.03
N MET A 203 -17.40 6.47 18.08
CA MET A 203 -16.44 7.57 18.07
C MET A 203 -15.30 7.23 17.11
N LEU A 204 -14.92 8.19 16.27
CA LEU A 204 -13.79 8.10 15.34
C LEU A 204 -12.73 9.11 15.74
N PRO A 205 -11.44 8.84 15.49
CA PRO A 205 -10.36 9.77 15.75
C PRO A 205 -10.49 11.07 14.94
N GLU A 206 -10.03 12.18 15.48
CA GLU A 206 -9.92 13.46 14.77
C GLU A 206 -8.85 13.36 13.67
N VAL A 207 -9.18 13.76 12.45
CA VAL A 207 -8.26 13.71 11.31
C VAL A 207 -7.38 14.95 11.31
N LEU A 208 -6.08 14.75 11.43
CA LEU A 208 -5.07 15.82 11.44
C LEU A 208 -4.57 16.13 10.03
N GLY A 209 -4.10 17.36 9.85
CA GLY A 209 -3.35 17.76 8.67
C GLY A 209 -1.93 17.16 8.64
N PRO A 210 -1.25 17.18 7.46
CA PRO A 210 0.03 16.51 7.24
C PRO A 210 1.16 16.90 8.20
N ALA A 211 1.23 18.17 8.56
CA ALA A 211 2.27 18.75 9.43
C ALA A 211 1.79 19.02 10.86
N GLU A 212 0.58 18.58 11.22
CA GLU A 212 0.05 18.77 12.55
C GLU A 212 0.66 17.79 13.55
N ALA A 213 0.78 18.23 14.79
CA ALA A 213 1.18 17.39 15.90
C ALA A 213 -0.06 16.76 16.56
N ALA A 214 0.00 15.45 16.79
CA ALA A 214 -1.00 14.73 17.57
C ALA A 214 -0.94 15.13 19.06
N GLY A 215 0.23 15.49 19.55
CA GLY A 215 0.48 15.92 20.92
C GLY A 215 1.93 15.76 21.34
N THR A 216 2.14 15.77 22.65
CA THR A 216 3.46 15.57 23.26
C THR A 216 3.39 14.44 24.28
N THR A 217 4.35 13.53 24.27
CA THR A 217 4.42 12.43 25.23
C THR A 217 4.67 12.96 26.65
N PRO A 218 4.42 12.16 27.71
CA PRO A 218 4.76 12.55 29.08
C PRO A 218 6.24 12.92 29.26
N GLU A 219 7.14 12.37 28.45
CA GLU A 219 8.58 12.65 28.46
C GLU A 219 8.98 13.88 27.64
N GLY A 220 8.02 14.55 26.97
CA GLY A 220 8.24 15.78 26.23
C GLY A 220 8.56 15.59 24.73
N LEU A 221 8.41 14.39 24.17
CA LEU A 221 8.61 14.16 22.73
C LEU A 221 7.37 14.55 21.92
N LEU A 222 7.55 15.33 20.86
CA LEU A 222 6.49 15.65 19.93
C LEU A 222 6.09 14.40 19.14
N ILE A 223 4.79 14.12 18.99
CA ILE A 223 4.27 13.09 18.10
C ILE A 223 3.56 13.78 16.93
N SER A 224 3.98 13.45 15.69
CA SER A 224 3.30 13.93 14.47
C SER A 224 1.94 13.24 14.28
N ALA A 225 1.18 13.64 13.27
CA ALA A 225 -0.11 13.03 12.93
C ALA A 225 -0.02 11.50 12.76
N GLY A 226 1.12 10.99 12.33
CA GLY A 226 1.28 9.61 11.90
C GLY A 226 0.67 9.40 10.52
N THR A 227 0.74 8.18 9.99
CA THR A 227 0.05 7.82 8.74
C THR A 227 0.07 6.29 8.49
N GLY A 228 -0.65 5.82 7.48
CA GLY A 228 -0.56 4.43 7.02
C GLY A 228 0.75 4.13 6.29
N GLU A 229 1.19 2.87 6.30
CA GLU A 229 2.47 2.44 5.72
C GLU A 229 2.65 2.83 4.24
N THR A 230 1.58 2.79 3.44
CA THR A 230 1.63 3.15 2.02
C THR A 230 1.91 4.64 1.81
N GLN A 231 1.23 5.50 2.56
CA GLN A 231 1.43 6.95 2.52
C GLN A 231 2.78 7.36 3.12
N ALA A 232 3.18 6.68 4.19
CA ALA A 232 4.50 6.87 4.77
C ALA A 232 5.60 6.52 3.76
N ALA A 233 5.49 5.38 3.07
CA ALA A 233 6.45 4.99 2.04
C ALA A 233 6.52 6.00 0.89
N ALA A 234 5.37 6.51 0.43
CA ALA A 234 5.30 7.57 -0.58
C ALA A 234 6.02 8.86 -0.13
N LEU A 235 5.79 9.28 1.11
CA LEU A 235 6.47 10.43 1.71
C LEU A 235 7.98 10.16 1.88
N GLY A 236 8.37 8.96 2.32
CA GLY A 236 9.77 8.56 2.51
C GLY A 236 10.56 8.51 1.20
N LEU A 237 9.93 8.08 0.11
CA LEU A 237 10.49 8.15 -1.24
C LEU A 237 10.58 9.58 -1.79
N GLY A 238 9.86 10.52 -1.21
CA GLY A 238 9.80 11.89 -1.69
C GLY A 238 9.01 12.03 -3.00
N LEU A 239 7.95 11.23 -3.18
CA LEU A 239 7.14 11.29 -4.39
C LEU A 239 6.48 12.66 -4.58
N ALA A 240 6.40 13.07 -5.83
CA ALA A 240 5.77 14.31 -6.29
C ALA A 240 4.77 14.01 -7.42
N PRO A 241 3.91 14.94 -7.82
CA PRO A 241 3.05 14.79 -8.99
C PRO A 241 3.84 14.43 -10.25
N GLY A 242 3.42 13.38 -10.92
CA GLY A 242 4.14 12.77 -12.04
C GLY A 242 5.01 11.56 -11.65
N ASP A 243 5.14 11.27 -10.35
CA ASP A 243 5.78 10.06 -9.87
C ASP A 243 4.74 8.98 -9.57
N ALA A 244 5.07 7.76 -9.95
CA ALA A 244 4.33 6.57 -9.57
C ALA A 244 5.24 5.55 -8.88
N VAL A 245 4.66 4.69 -8.08
CA VAL A 245 5.31 3.49 -7.54
C VAL A 245 4.68 2.26 -8.15
N VAL A 246 5.50 1.33 -8.58
CA VAL A 246 5.11 -0.04 -8.90
C VAL A 246 5.77 -0.96 -7.88
N SER A 247 4.96 -1.62 -7.06
CA SER A 247 5.44 -2.54 -6.04
C SER A 247 5.34 -3.98 -6.51
N LEU A 248 6.47 -4.69 -6.49
CA LEU A 248 6.65 -6.08 -6.92
C LEU A 248 6.68 -7.02 -5.71
N GLY A 249 5.51 -7.24 -5.10
CA GLY A 249 5.30 -8.26 -4.09
C GLY A 249 4.79 -9.57 -4.69
N ALA A 250 4.26 -10.48 -3.87
CA ALA A 250 3.52 -11.65 -4.37
C ALA A 250 2.34 -11.22 -5.27
N SER A 251 1.61 -10.20 -4.82
CA SER A 251 0.69 -9.36 -5.61
C SER A 251 1.39 -8.06 -6.00
N GLY A 252 0.86 -7.36 -6.99
CA GLY A 252 1.35 -6.05 -7.40
C GLY A 252 0.47 -4.91 -6.91
N SER A 253 1.04 -3.72 -6.77
CA SER A 253 0.28 -2.49 -6.63
C SER A 253 0.92 -1.36 -7.41
N VAL A 254 0.08 -0.50 -7.93
CA VAL A 254 0.50 0.73 -8.62
C VAL A 254 -0.16 1.90 -7.91
N MET A 255 0.60 2.90 -7.55
CA MET A 255 0.10 4.14 -6.97
C MET A 255 0.81 5.35 -7.56
N ALA A 256 0.14 6.48 -7.59
CA ALA A 256 0.73 7.72 -8.08
C ALA A 256 0.23 8.92 -7.28
N VAL A 257 1.07 9.96 -7.15
CA VAL A 257 0.64 11.21 -6.51
C VAL A 257 -0.20 12.01 -7.51
N HIS A 258 -1.39 12.43 -7.04
CA HIS A 258 -2.33 13.19 -7.86
C HIS A 258 -2.95 14.35 -7.07
N HIS A 259 -3.34 15.40 -7.79
CA HIS A 259 -3.88 16.62 -7.17
C HIS A 259 -5.32 16.46 -6.66
N GLU A 260 -6.09 15.56 -7.26
CA GLU A 260 -7.53 15.41 -7.00
C GLU A 260 -7.86 13.98 -6.56
N ALA A 261 -8.92 13.85 -5.76
CA ALA A 261 -9.51 12.55 -5.46
C ALA A 261 -10.18 11.98 -6.72
N LEU A 262 -9.94 10.71 -7.01
CA LEU A 262 -10.54 10.04 -8.15
C LEU A 262 -11.81 9.31 -7.72
N THR A 263 -12.83 9.36 -8.57
CA THR A 263 -14.03 8.51 -8.47
C THR A 263 -14.02 7.48 -9.58
N GLU A 264 -14.00 6.20 -9.22
CA GLU A 264 -13.93 5.11 -10.19
C GLU A 264 -14.96 4.02 -9.81
N PRO A 265 -16.10 3.96 -10.56
CA PRO A 265 -17.27 3.19 -10.15
C PRO A 265 -17.08 1.66 -10.25
N THR A 266 -16.09 1.17 -11.01
CA THR A 266 -15.82 -0.27 -11.08
C THR A 266 -15.07 -0.79 -9.85
N GLY A 267 -14.45 0.11 -9.06
CA GLY A 267 -13.66 -0.21 -7.87
C GLY A 267 -12.27 -0.76 -8.17
N MET A 268 -11.76 -0.58 -9.38
CA MET A 268 -10.36 -0.87 -9.70
C MET A 268 -9.41 0.12 -9.03
N ILE A 269 -9.82 1.40 -8.89
CA ILE A 269 -9.05 2.42 -8.17
C ILE A 269 -9.57 2.56 -6.75
N THR A 270 -8.65 2.53 -5.78
CA THR A 270 -8.89 3.02 -4.43
C THR A 270 -8.29 4.42 -4.32
N SER A 271 -9.14 5.44 -4.18
CA SER A 271 -8.72 6.84 -4.11
C SER A 271 -8.34 7.21 -2.68
N LEU A 272 -7.08 6.99 -2.31
CA LEU A 272 -6.56 7.34 -0.99
C LEU A 272 -6.12 8.81 -0.94
N ALA A 273 -6.11 9.41 0.24
CA ALA A 273 -5.36 10.62 0.51
C ALA A 273 -3.89 10.27 0.77
N ASP A 274 -2.97 11.15 0.40
CA ASP A 274 -1.55 11.01 0.73
C ASP A 274 -1.18 11.69 2.06
N ALA A 275 0.09 11.62 2.44
CA ALA A 275 0.62 12.24 3.65
C ALA A 275 1.05 13.73 3.46
N THR A 276 0.83 14.33 2.28
CA THR A 276 1.25 15.72 1.99
C THR A 276 0.11 16.71 1.82
N GLY A 277 -1.13 16.22 1.72
CA GLY A 277 -2.31 17.01 1.44
C GLY A 277 -2.88 16.78 0.04
N MET A 278 -2.22 15.96 -0.77
CA MET A 278 -2.66 15.50 -2.08
C MET A 278 -3.42 14.15 -1.98
N HIS A 279 -3.48 13.43 -3.09
CA HIS A 279 -4.13 12.13 -3.20
C HIS A 279 -3.16 11.08 -3.72
N LEU A 280 -3.44 9.83 -3.36
CA LEU A 280 -2.64 8.67 -3.72
C LEU A 280 -3.57 7.57 -4.25
N PRO A 281 -4.12 7.69 -5.48
CA PRO A 281 -4.91 6.63 -6.09
C PRO A 281 -4.05 5.37 -6.26
N VAL A 282 -4.63 4.23 -5.89
CA VAL A 282 -3.99 2.91 -5.88
C VAL A 282 -4.78 1.95 -6.73
N VAL A 283 -4.09 1.18 -7.57
CA VAL A 283 -4.61 0.03 -8.32
C VAL A 283 -3.84 -1.22 -7.89
N ASN A 284 -4.54 -2.28 -7.55
CA ASN A 284 -3.92 -3.52 -7.09
C ASN A 284 -4.14 -4.65 -8.09
N THR A 285 -3.10 -5.48 -8.30
CA THR A 285 -3.18 -6.75 -9.01
C THR A 285 -3.07 -7.91 -8.04
N SER A 286 -3.67 -9.05 -8.36
CA SER A 286 -3.53 -10.27 -7.54
C SER A 286 -2.22 -10.99 -7.81
N ASN A 287 -1.67 -10.83 -9.01
CA ASN A 287 -0.50 -11.57 -9.49
C ASN A 287 0.63 -10.61 -9.86
N ALA A 288 1.81 -10.83 -9.27
CA ALA A 288 3.07 -10.21 -9.68
C ALA A 288 4.19 -11.26 -9.54
N VAL A 289 5.07 -11.18 -8.55
CA VAL A 289 6.18 -12.15 -8.36
C VAL A 289 5.68 -13.58 -8.14
N ARG A 290 4.43 -13.76 -7.73
CA ARG A 290 3.80 -15.11 -7.65
C ARG A 290 3.86 -15.83 -9.00
N ALA A 291 3.61 -15.13 -10.10
CA ALA A 291 3.69 -15.73 -11.45
C ALA A 291 5.11 -16.13 -11.82
N LEU A 292 6.11 -15.30 -11.45
CA LEU A 292 7.51 -15.64 -11.65
C LEU A 292 7.93 -16.85 -10.83
N ARG A 293 7.52 -16.93 -9.55
CA ARG A 293 7.82 -18.09 -8.69
C ARG A 293 7.23 -19.38 -9.25
N GLY A 294 5.94 -19.38 -9.65
CA GLY A 294 5.33 -20.55 -10.26
C GLY A 294 6.02 -20.98 -11.55
N THR A 295 6.48 -20.02 -12.37
CA THR A 295 7.24 -20.34 -13.59
C THR A 295 8.65 -20.86 -13.26
N ALA A 296 9.31 -20.30 -12.24
CA ALA A 296 10.62 -20.79 -11.80
C ALA A 296 10.54 -22.24 -11.27
N GLU A 297 9.53 -22.52 -10.43
CA GLU A 297 9.26 -23.88 -9.95
C GLU A 297 9.00 -24.85 -11.11
N LEU A 298 8.20 -24.46 -12.11
CA LEU A 298 7.91 -25.26 -13.29
C LEU A 298 9.18 -25.58 -14.10
N LEU A 299 10.12 -24.62 -14.18
CA LEU A 299 11.40 -24.78 -14.90
C LEU A 299 12.53 -25.36 -14.03
N GLY A 300 12.27 -25.69 -12.76
CA GLY A 300 13.26 -26.27 -11.85
C GLY A 300 14.39 -25.31 -11.50
N THR A 301 14.11 -24.02 -11.39
CA THR A 301 15.07 -22.97 -11.09
C THR A 301 14.53 -21.99 -9.99
N ASP A 302 15.35 -21.04 -9.57
CA ASP A 302 14.96 -19.90 -8.73
C ASP A 302 14.69 -18.64 -9.56
N LEU A 303 14.43 -17.50 -8.90
CA LEU A 303 14.12 -16.24 -9.60
C LEU A 303 15.32 -15.67 -10.35
N GLU A 304 16.52 -15.84 -9.84
CA GLU A 304 17.77 -15.42 -10.46
C GLU A 304 18.03 -16.23 -11.73
N GLY A 305 17.88 -17.56 -11.66
CA GLY A 305 17.99 -18.46 -12.80
C GLY A 305 16.90 -18.20 -13.85
N LEU A 306 15.67 -17.94 -13.41
CA LEU A 306 14.57 -17.53 -14.31
C LEU A 306 14.91 -16.22 -15.03
N SER A 307 15.47 -15.23 -14.31
CA SER A 307 15.92 -13.97 -14.89
C SER A 307 17.02 -14.17 -15.93
N ALA A 308 18.02 -15.02 -15.61
CA ALA A 308 19.10 -15.36 -16.54
C ALA A 308 18.58 -16.09 -17.81
N LEU A 309 17.55 -16.93 -17.69
CA LEU A 309 16.90 -17.56 -18.82
C LEU A 309 16.16 -16.51 -19.68
N ALA A 310 15.36 -15.64 -19.06
CA ALA A 310 14.58 -14.62 -19.76
C ALA A 310 15.45 -13.69 -20.63
N LEU A 311 16.65 -13.34 -20.15
CA LEU A 311 17.62 -12.50 -20.88
C LEU A 311 18.19 -13.17 -22.14
N LYS A 312 18.05 -14.49 -22.31
CA LYS A 312 18.46 -15.21 -23.54
C LYS A 312 17.42 -15.14 -24.65
N SER A 313 16.20 -14.65 -24.33
CA SER A 313 15.12 -14.47 -25.30
C SER A 313 14.95 -13.01 -25.67
N THR A 314 14.55 -12.75 -26.90
CA THR A 314 14.20 -11.41 -27.39
C THR A 314 12.85 -10.95 -26.84
N PRO A 315 12.57 -9.62 -26.81
CA PRO A 315 11.24 -9.09 -26.51
C PRO A 315 10.14 -9.76 -27.35
N GLY A 316 8.99 -10.04 -26.71
CA GLY A 316 7.86 -10.77 -27.30
C GLY A 316 7.98 -12.29 -27.21
N ALA A 317 9.02 -12.82 -26.55
CA ALA A 317 9.16 -14.24 -26.17
C ALA A 317 8.85 -15.23 -27.32
N HIS A 318 9.23 -14.90 -28.56
CA HIS A 318 8.90 -15.65 -29.78
C HIS A 318 7.39 -15.93 -29.95
N GLY A 319 6.55 -14.98 -29.57
CA GLY A 319 5.09 -15.07 -29.70
C GLY A 319 4.39 -15.74 -28.52
N LEU A 320 5.12 -16.15 -27.47
CA LEU A 320 4.50 -16.60 -26.23
C LEU A 320 3.96 -15.43 -25.42
N VAL A 321 2.76 -15.57 -24.87
CA VAL A 321 2.15 -14.62 -23.94
C VAL A 321 1.65 -15.38 -22.73
N LEU A 322 2.10 -14.99 -21.55
CA LEU A 322 1.53 -15.45 -20.28
C LEU A 322 0.58 -14.38 -19.75
N LEU A 323 -0.71 -14.71 -19.60
CA LEU A 323 -1.65 -13.99 -18.76
C LEU A 323 -1.56 -14.58 -17.34
N PRO A 324 -1.00 -13.84 -16.36
CA PRO A 324 -0.58 -14.45 -15.10
C PRO A 324 -1.70 -14.54 -14.04
N TYR A 325 -2.95 -14.75 -14.44
CA TYR A 325 -4.15 -14.69 -13.58
C TYR A 325 -4.36 -15.98 -12.77
N LEU A 326 -3.32 -16.46 -12.07
CA LEU A 326 -3.22 -17.81 -11.51
C LEU A 326 -4.34 -18.18 -10.53
N GLU A 327 -4.82 -17.23 -9.72
CA GLU A 327 -5.89 -17.44 -8.72
C GLU A 327 -6.92 -16.32 -8.81
N GLY A 328 -7.29 -15.97 -10.03
CA GLY A 328 -8.08 -14.80 -10.32
C GLY A 328 -7.23 -13.52 -10.39
N GLU A 329 -7.82 -12.45 -10.90
CA GLU A 329 -7.18 -11.15 -10.99
C GLU A 329 -8.12 -10.04 -10.50
N ARG A 330 -7.55 -8.94 -9.96
CA ARG A 330 -8.28 -7.75 -9.52
C ARG A 330 -8.35 -6.69 -10.60
N THR A 331 -7.28 -6.57 -11.37
CA THR A 331 -7.17 -5.60 -12.47
C THR A 331 -6.60 -6.31 -13.69
N PRO A 332 -7.49 -6.64 -14.64
CA PRO A 332 -8.94 -6.45 -14.64
C PRO A 332 -9.69 -7.30 -13.60
N ALA A 333 -10.98 -7.00 -13.36
CA ALA A 333 -11.79 -7.68 -12.35
C ALA A 333 -12.23 -9.09 -12.83
N LEU A 334 -11.33 -10.06 -12.73
CA LEU A 334 -11.51 -11.45 -13.17
C LEU A 334 -11.28 -12.43 -11.99
N PRO A 335 -12.15 -12.45 -10.96
CA PRO A 335 -11.90 -13.16 -9.71
C PRO A 335 -11.88 -14.68 -9.81
N HIS A 336 -12.42 -15.24 -10.90
CA HIS A 336 -12.59 -16.70 -11.09
C HIS A 336 -11.78 -17.25 -12.26
N THR A 337 -10.87 -16.46 -12.83
CA THR A 337 -10.03 -16.89 -13.95
C THR A 337 -8.79 -17.67 -13.49
N ALA A 338 -8.18 -18.37 -14.42
CA ALA A 338 -6.88 -19.00 -14.25
C ALA A 338 -5.85 -18.40 -15.21
N GLY A 339 -4.56 -18.59 -14.91
CA GLY A 339 -3.48 -18.17 -15.80
C GLY A 339 -3.56 -18.90 -17.16
N THR A 340 -3.16 -18.19 -18.21
CA THR A 340 -3.18 -18.72 -19.58
C THR A 340 -1.84 -18.48 -20.27
N LEU A 341 -1.30 -19.51 -20.91
CA LEU A 341 -0.15 -19.43 -21.80
C LEU A 341 -0.65 -19.59 -23.26
N SER A 342 -0.47 -18.55 -24.05
CA SER A 342 -0.86 -18.49 -25.47
C SER A 342 0.35 -18.46 -26.39
N GLY A 343 0.17 -18.75 -27.68
CA GLY A 343 1.22 -18.66 -28.70
C GLY A 343 2.19 -19.84 -28.74
N LEU A 344 1.85 -21.00 -28.13
CA LEU A 344 2.69 -22.18 -28.14
C LEU A 344 2.89 -22.72 -29.58
N ARG A 345 4.16 -22.80 -29.99
CA ARG A 345 4.62 -23.46 -31.23
C ARG A 345 5.84 -24.30 -30.91
N ARG A 346 6.22 -25.19 -31.80
CA ARG A 346 7.36 -26.08 -31.59
C ARG A 346 8.68 -25.32 -31.34
N ASP A 347 8.88 -24.23 -32.02
CA ASP A 347 10.07 -23.37 -31.93
C ASP A 347 10.04 -22.40 -30.71
N SER A 348 8.85 -22.07 -30.19
CA SER A 348 8.69 -21.24 -28.99
C SER A 348 8.69 -22.05 -27.68
N MET A 349 8.58 -23.41 -27.74
CA MET A 349 8.61 -24.27 -26.55
C MET A 349 10.03 -24.45 -26.01
N LYS A 350 10.60 -23.37 -25.48
CA LYS A 350 11.93 -23.36 -24.86
C LYS A 350 11.89 -22.66 -23.52
N PRO A 351 12.75 -23.08 -22.54
CA PRO A 351 12.77 -22.47 -21.21
C PRO A 351 12.98 -20.96 -21.23
N GLU A 352 13.89 -20.45 -22.09
CA GLU A 352 14.19 -19.02 -22.19
C GLU A 352 12.98 -18.18 -22.67
N HIS A 353 12.16 -18.73 -23.58
CA HIS A 353 10.99 -18.02 -24.07
C HIS A 353 9.85 -18.03 -23.06
N LEU A 354 9.66 -19.14 -22.32
CA LEU A 354 8.69 -19.20 -21.24
C LEU A 354 9.09 -18.27 -20.08
N ALA A 355 10.37 -18.25 -19.72
CA ALA A 355 10.89 -17.32 -18.72
C ALA A 355 10.63 -15.86 -19.13
N ARG A 356 10.94 -15.49 -20.39
CA ARG A 356 10.68 -14.15 -20.93
C ARG A 356 9.20 -13.80 -20.89
N ALA A 357 8.33 -14.68 -21.35
CA ALA A 357 6.88 -14.50 -21.32
C ALA A 357 6.34 -14.28 -19.91
N ALA A 358 6.94 -14.92 -18.89
CA ALA A 358 6.54 -14.72 -17.50
C ALA A 358 6.89 -13.31 -16.99
N PHE A 359 8.10 -12.80 -17.26
CA PHE A 359 8.47 -11.43 -16.90
C PHE A 359 7.62 -10.41 -17.66
N GLU A 360 7.46 -10.57 -18.96
CA GLU A 360 6.64 -9.67 -19.78
C GLU A 360 5.17 -9.69 -19.34
N GLY A 361 4.60 -10.87 -19.09
CA GLY A 361 3.22 -11.02 -18.62
C GLY A 361 2.98 -10.35 -17.25
N MET A 362 3.91 -10.55 -16.31
CA MET A 362 3.85 -9.87 -15.02
C MET A 362 3.90 -8.34 -15.16
N LEU A 363 4.86 -7.82 -15.94
CA LEU A 363 5.02 -6.38 -16.13
C LEU A 363 3.85 -5.79 -16.94
N CYS A 364 3.33 -6.48 -17.94
CA CYS A 364 2.14 -6.03 -18.70
C CYS A 364 0.88 -5.97 -17.83
N GLY A 365 0.69 -6.89 -16.87
CA GLY A 365 -0.39 -6.77 -15.90
C GLY A 365 -0.28 -5.50 -15.03
N LEU A 366 0.94 -5.06 -14.72
CA LEU A 366 1.19 -3.79 -14.03
C LEU A 366 1.06 -2.58 -14.96
N VAL A 367 1.36 -2.73 -16.26
CA VAL A 367 1.03 -1.70 -17.27
C VAL A 367 -0.47 -1.48 -17.35
N ASP A 368 -1.27 -2.54 -17.34
CA ASP A 368 -2.72 -2.43 -17.31
C ASP A 368 -3.20 -1.60 -16.09
N ALA A 369 -2.60 -1.82 -14.92
CA ALA A 369 -2.89 -1.03 -13.72
C ALA A 369 -2.46 0.44 -13.85
N LEU A 370 -1.30 0.72 -14.48
CA LEU A 370 -0.85 2.08 -14.81
C LEU A 370 -1.81 2.76 -15.79
N ASP A 371 -2.29 2.03 -16.79
CA ASP A 371 -3.18 2.56 -17.82
C ASP A 371 -4.58 2.87 -17.26
N VAL A 372 -5.04 2.15 -16.23
CA VAL A 372 -6.25 2.51 -15.46
C VAL A 372 -6.09 3.88 -14.80
N LEU A 373 -4.94 4.19 -14.20
CA LEU A 373 -4.66 5.52 -13.63
C LEU A 373 -4.53 6.58 -14.72
N ARG A 374 -3.77 6.31 -15.79
CA ARG A 374 -3.60 7.22 -16.94
C ARG A 374 -4.94 7.57 -17.59
N GLY A 375 -5.83 6.58 -17.73
CA GLY A 375 -7.19 6.78 -18.26
C GLY A 375 -8.08 7.70 -17.43
N ARG A 376 -7.69 7.97 -16.16
CA ARG A 376 -8.34 8.93 -15.25
C ARG A 376 -7.58 10.26 -15.13
N GLY A 377 -6.65 10.54 -16.04
CA GLY A 377 -5.91 11.80 -16.08
C GLY A 377 -4.70 11.86 -15.15
N VAL A 378 -4.29 10.74 -14.54
CA VAL A 378 -3.08 10.72 -13.71
C VAL A 378 -1.86 10.76 -14.62
N GLU A 379 -1.08 11.83 -14.51
CA GLU A 379 0.18 11.96 -15.23
C GLU A 379 1.25 11.08 -14.58
N ILE A 380 1.97 10.28 -15.38
CA ILE A 380 3.06 9.42 -14.90
C ILE A 380 4.28 9.66 -15.78
N ARG A 381 5.29 10.32 -15.23
CA ARG A 381 6.55 10.67 -15.89
C ARG A 381 7.71 9.80 -15.42
N ARG A 382 7.65 9.29 -14.20
CA ARG A 382 8.70 8.50 -13.57
C ARG A 382 8.08 7.41 -12.69
N ILE A 383 8.67 6.22 -12.71
CA ILE A 383 8.19 5.08 -11.93
C ILE A 383 9.27 4.61 -10.97
N PHE A 384 8.96 4.61 -9.68
CA PHE A 384 9.77 3.95 -8.66
C PHE A 384 9.36 2.49 -8.57
N LEU A 385 10.32 1.60 -8.79
CA LEU A 385 10.10 0.17 -8.77
C LEU A 385 10.57 -0.39 -7.42
N LEU A 386 9.66 -0.96 -6.63
CA LEU A 386 9.91 -1.45 -5.29
C LEU A 386 9.73 -2.98 -5.18
N GLY A 387 10.41 -3.57 -4.21
CA GLY A 387 10.37 -5.00 -3.92
C GLY A 387 11.61 -5.72 -4.42
N ALA A 388 11.93 -6.87 -3.83
CA ALA A 388 13.15 -7.62 -4.16
C ALA A 388 13.27 -7.97 -5.65
N ALA A 389 12.15 -8.22 -6.34
CA ALA A 389 12.16 -8.52 -7.77
C ALA A 389 12.55 -7.31 -8.65
N ALA A 390 12.55 -6.08 -8.13
CA ALA A 390 13.03 -4.91 -8.85
C ALA A 390 14.54 -4.96 -9.16
N GLU A 391 15.28 -5.74 -8.40
CA GLU A 391 16.72 -5.92 -8.60
C GLU A 391 17.06 -7.01 -9.64
N LEU A 392 16.07 -7.79 -10.09
CA LEU A 392 16.27 -8.82 -11.10
C LEU A 392 16.64 -8.20 -12.45
N PRO A 393 17.77 -8.60 -13.09
CA PRO A 393 18.20 -8.01 -14.36
C PRO A 393 17.16 -8.08 -15.48
N ALA A 394 16.33 -9.14 -15.54
CA ALA A 394 15.27 -9.24 -16.54
C ALA A 394 14.14 -8.22 -16.33
N VAL A 395 13.85 -7.85 -15.07
CA VAL A 395 12.90 -6.78 -14.73
C VAL A 395 13.49 -5.43 -15.14
N GLN A 396 14.73 -5.15 -14.77
CA GLN A 396 15.42 -3.88 -15.08
C GLN A 396 15.57 -3.66 -16.59
N ALA A 397 15.81 -4.73 -17.35
CA ALA A 397 15.91 -4.67 -18.80
C ALA A 397 14.57 -4.47 -19.52
N ALA A 398 13.46 -5.03 -18.99
CA ALA A 398 12.17 -4.98 -19.67
C ALA A 398 11.25 -3.83 -19.21
N ALA A 399 11.31 -3.45 -17.92
CA ALA A 399 10.38 -2.51 -17.32
C ALA A 399 10.36 -1.12 -18.01
N PRO A 400 11.50 -0.48 -18.35
CA PRO A 400 11.46 0.87 -18.92
C PRO A 400 10.74 0.92 -20.27
N SER A 401 11.00 -0.04 -21.17
CA SER A 401 10.35 -0.11 -22.48
C SER A 401 8.87 -0.50 -22.37
N LEU A 402 8.51 -1.39 -21.45
CA LEU A 402 7.12 -1.78 -21.21
C LEU A 402 6.31 -0.68 -20.53
N PHE A 403 6.85 0.02 -19.55
CA PHE A 403 6.16 1.14 -18.90
C PHE A 403 6.13 2.40 -19.74
N GLY A 404 7.06 2.51 -20.72
CA GLY A 404 7.18 3.63 -21.64
C GLY A 404 7.67 4.92 -20.99
N THR A 405 8.38 4.81 -19.86
CA THR A 405 8.88 5.95 -19.08
C THR A 405 10.10 5.55 -18.25
N GLN A 406 10.78 6.54 -17.69
CA GLN A 406 11.91 6.35 -16.79
C GLN A 406 11.52 5.47 -15.58
N VAL A 407 12.36 4.50 -15.27
CA VAL A 407 12.24 3.61 -14.11
C VAL A 407 13.40 3.88 -13.16
N VAL A 408 13.06 4.08 -11.89
CA VAL A 408 14.01 4.28 -10.80
C VAL A 408 13.91 3.09 -9.85
N VAL A 409 15.02 2.43 -9.60
CA VAL A 409 15.16 1.43 -8.53
C VAL A 409 15.89 2.12 -7.39
N PRO A 410 15.18 2.49 -6.31
CA PRO A 410 15.79 3.18 -5.19
C PRO A 410 16.65 2.23 -4.35
N GLN A 411 17.58 2.76 -3.56
CA GLN A 411 18.35 1.94 -2.62
C GLN A 411 17.41 1.25 -1.64
N PRO A 412 17.69 -0.02 -1.27
CA PRO A 412 16.90 -0.71 -0.25
C PRO A 412 16.89 0.06 1.07
N ALA A 413 15.71 0.46 1.52
CA ALA A 413 15.51 1.17 2.78
C ALA A 413 14.08 0.91 3.30
N ASP A 414 13.85 1.22 4.57
CA ASP A 414 12.51 1.23 5.13
C ASP A 414 11.84 2.59 4.88
N TYR A 415 11.24 2.70 3.70
CA TYR A 415 10.62 3.96 3.27
C TYR A 415 9.40 4.36 4.12
N ALA A 416 8.72 3.41 4.76
CA ALA A 416 7.62 3.73 5.67
C ALA A 416 8.16 4.38 6.95
N ALA A 417 9.20 3.84 7.56
CA ALA A 417 9.84 4.46 8.71
C ALA A 417 10.50 5.80 8.37
N LEU A 418 11.15 5.91 7.19
CA LEU A 418 11.71 7.18 6.69
C LEU A 418 10.63 8.24 6.47
N GLY A 419 9.48 7.87 5.91
CA GLY A 419 8.36 8.78 5.74
C GLY A 419 7.76 9.25 7.05
N ALA A 420 7.65 8.35 8.03
CA ALA A 420 7.24 8.70 9.38
C ALA A 420 8.23 9.68 10.03
N ALA A 421 9.56 9.44 9.89
CA ALA A 421 10.59 10.37 10.37
C ALA A 421 10.51 11.74 9.68
N ARG A 422 10.27 11.75 8.35
CA ARG A 422 10.11 12.98 7.58
C ARG A 422 8.89 13.79 8.02
N GLN A 423 7.78 13.12 8.34
CA GLN A 423 6.60 13.77 8.90
C GLN A 423 6.87 14.33 10.30
N ALA A 424 7.62 13.61 11.15
CA ALA A 424 8.03 14.11 12.45
C ALA A 424 8.90 15.37 12.34
N ALA A 425 9.86 15.37 11.40
CA ALA A 425 10.68 16.55 11.11
C ALA A 425 9.84 17.73 10.61
N TRP A 426 8.83 17.45 9.79
CA TRP A 426 7.91 18.45 9.28
C TRP A 426 7.08 19.08 10.42
N ALA A 427 6.42 18.26 11.24
CA ALA A 427 5.63 18.76 12.38
C ALA A 427 6.48 19.57 13.37
N LEU A 428 7.70 19.09 13.67
CA LEU A 428 8.65 19.80 14.52
C LEU A 428 9.06 21.15 13.92
N GLY A 429 9.41 21.16 12.62
CA GLY A 429 9.80 22.37 11.92
C GLY A 429 8.69 23.42 11.84
N VAL A 430 7.43 23.00 11.64
CA VAL A 430 6.27 23.89 11.68
C VAL A 430 6.06 24.46 13.08
N GLN A 431 6.15 23.62 14.12
CA GLN A 431 6.05 24.09 15.51
C GLN A 431 7.15 25.11 15.87
N GLN A 432 8.36 24.92 15.35
CA GLN A 432 9.49 25.82 15.55
C GLN A 432 9.49 27.06 14.64
N GLY A 433 8.56 27.13 13.66
CA GLY A 433 8.49 28.21 12.67
C GLY A 433 9.57 28.15 11.60
N SER A 434 10.28 27.03 11.45
CA SER A 434 11.35 26.82 10.45
C SER A 434 10.86 26.22 9.14
N LEU A 435 9.67 25.59 9.12
CA LEU A 435 9.05 25.01 7.93
C LEU A 435 7.62 25.53 7.74
N ALA A 436 7.18 25.54 6.47
CA ALA A 436 5.79 25.88 6.14
C ALA A 436 4.85 24.68 6.32
N PRO A 437 3.58 24.88 6.71
CA PRO A 437 2.62 23.79 6.93
C PRO A 437 2.30 22.95 5.69
N HIS A 438 2.61 23.44 4.48
CA HIS A 438 2.25 22.77 3.21
C HIS A 438 3.47 22.28 2.43
N THR A 439 4.68 22.33 3.02
CA THR A 439 5.91 21.93 2.33
C THR A 439 6.71 20.99 3.23
N PRO A 440 6.76 19.69 2.92
CA PRO A 440 7.57 18.75 3.70
C PRO A 440 9.07 19.08 3.57
N PRO A 441 9.91 18.64 4.53
CA PRO A 441 11.35 18.81 4.46
C PRO A 441 11.91 18.25 3.13
N ALA A 442 12.85 18.96 2.52
CA ALA A 442 13.47 18.56 1.25
C ALA A 442 14.57 17.52 1.47
N TRP A 443 14.21 16.35 1.96
CA TRP A 443 15.16 15.23 2.08
C TRP A 443 15.42 14.64 0.70
N GLN A 444 16.69 14.40 0.39
CA GLN A 444 17.05 13.75 -0.87
C GLN A 444 16.86 12.25 -0.74
N GLY A 445 15.97 11.68 -1.57
CA GLY A 445 15.85 10.24 -1.70
C GLY A 445 17.12 9.62 -2.27
N ALA A 446 17.54 8.48 -1.73
CA ALA A 446 18.68 7.74 -2.27
C ALA A 446 18.27 7.03 -3.57
N VAL A 447 18.62 7.61 -4.71
CA VAL A 447 18.47 6.98 -6.04
C VAL A 447 19.64 6.03 -6.23
N ALA A 448 19.35 4.71 -6.41
CA ALA A 448 20.39 3.73 -6.69
C ALA A 448 20.65 3.60 -8.19
N GLN A 449 19.61 3.37 -8.98
CA GLN A 449 19.72 3.11 -10.40
C GLN A 449 18.56 3.77 -11.16
N VAL A 450 18.86 4.27 -12.35
CA VAL A 450 17.89 4.89 -13.27
C VAL A 450 17.99 4.19 -14.62
N PHE A 451 16.87 3.77 -15.15
CA PHE A 451 16.75 3.08 -16.42
C PHE A 451 15.82 3.89 -17.34
N GLU A 452 16.31 4.22 -18.52
CA GLU A 452 15.53 4.91 -19.55
C GLU A 452 14.95 3.90 -20.55
N PRO A 453 13.81 4.20 -21.19
CA PRO A 453 13.21 3.30 -22.19
C PRO A 453 14.10 3.04 -23.41
N GLY A 454 15.02 3.96 -23.76
CA GLY A 454 16.01 3.80 -24.81
C GLY A 454 15.40 3.46 -26.18
N ASP A 455 16.20 2.79 -27.03
CA ASP A 455 15.80 2.37 -28.38
C ASP A 455 14.81 1.20 -28.37
N ASP A 456 14.61 0.53 -27.24
CA ASP A 456 13.71 -0.62 -27.08
C ASP A 456 12.23 -0.23 -26.89
N LEU A 457 11.89 1.06 -26.93
CA LEU A 457 10.52 1.52 -26.73
C LEU A 457 9.52 0.90 -27.70
N ALA A 458 9.89 0.78 -28.98
CA ALA A 458 9.05 0.17 -30.01
C ALA A 458 8.81 -1.33 -29.73
N ALA A 459 9.84 -2.06 -29.28
CA ALA A 459 9.72 -3.45 -28.88
C ALA A 459 8.80 -3.62 -27.67
N GLY A 460 8.94 -2.76 -26.66
CA GLY A 460 8.05 -2.74 -25.51
C GLY A 460 6.59 -2.48 -25.88
N GLN A 461 6.33 -1.54 -26.79
CA GLN A 461 4.98 -1.27 -27.31
C GLN A 461 4.40 -2.49 -28.05
N ALA A 462 5.18 -3.18 -28.88
CA ALA A 462 4.75 -4.39 -29.56
C ALA A 462 4.38 -5.50 -28.60
N VAL A 463 5.17 -5.71 -27.53
CA VAL A 463 4.87 -6.68 -26.47
C VAL A 463 3.55 -6.33 -25.76
N ARG A 464 3.33 -5.07 -25.39
CA ARG A 464 2.07 -4.59 -24.78
C ARG A 464 0.87 -4.85 -25.69
N GLN A 465 0.99 -4.55 -26.98
CA GLN A 465 -0.07 -4.78 -27.97
C GLN A 465 -0.40 -6.28 -28.09
N GLN A 466 0.63 -7.14 -28.14
CA GLN A 466 0.45 -8.58 -28.19
C GLN A 466 -0.23 -9.11 -26.92
N TYR A 467 0.19 -8.63 -25.74
CA TYR A 467 -0.43 -9.00 -24.46
C TYR A 467 -1.90 -8.55 -24.41
N ALA A 468 -2.19 -7.30 -24.74
CA ALA A 468 -3.54 -6.75 -24.75
C ALA A 468 -4.47 -7.48 -25.74
N ALA A 469 -3.99 -7.79 -26.94
CA ALA A 469 -4.75 -8.58 -27.94
C ALA A 469 -5.04 -9.99 -27.43
N THR A 470 -4.08 -10.64 -26.79
CA THR A 470 -4.27 -11.99 -26.22
C THR A 470 -5.27 -11.95 -25.06
N ARG A 471 -5.16 -10.95 -24.18
CA ARG A 471 -6.10 -10.75 -23.08
C ARG A 471 -7.53 -10.53 -23.62
N GLU A 472 -7.71 -9.65 -24.59
CA GLU A 472 -9.01 -9.37 -25.19
C GLU A 472 -9.61 -10.59 -25.87
N GLN A 473 -8.80 -11.40 -26.53
CA GLN A 473 -9.25 -12.66 -27.14
C GLN A 473 -9.75 -13.68 -26.12
N ILE A 474 -9.10 -13.78 -24.96
CA ILE A 474 -9.41 -14.78 -23.92
C ILE A 474 -10.46 -14.27 -22.93
N HIS A 475 -10.41 -12.98 -22.60
CA HIS A 475 -11.30 -12.29 -21.67
C HIS A 475 -11.88 -11.03 -22.32
N PRO A 476 -12.81 -11.18 -23.28
CA PRO A 476 -13.40 -10.04 -23.99
C PRO A 476 -14.05 -9.06 -23.01
N GLY A 477 -13.82 -7.76 -23.22
CA GLY A 477 -14.43 -6.71 -22.40
C GLY A 477 -13.94 -6.62 -20.96
N ALA A 478 -12.82 -7.27 -20.59
CA ALA A 478 -12.33 -7.36 -19.21
C ALA A 478 -12.16 -6.00 -18.48
N PHE A 479 -12.05 -4.91 -19.23
CA PHE A 479 -11.98 -3.53 -18.69
C PHE A 479 -13.26 -2.72 -18.91
N GLU A 480 -14.32 -3.31 -19.45
CA GLU A 480 -15.60 -2.65 -19.61
C GLU A 480 -16.35 -2.54 -18.26
N PRO A 481 -17.10 -1.45 -18.03
CA PRO A 481 -17.92 -1.34 -16.84
C PRO A 481 -18.99 -2.43 -16.79
N GLY A 482 -18.90 -3.30 -15.79
CA GLY A 482 -19.88 -4.38 -15.58
C GLY A 482 -19.45 -5.77 -16.05
N ALA A 483 -18.18 -5.95 -16.49
CA ALA A 483 -17.62 -7.26 -16.77
C ALA A 483 -17.39 -8.09 -15.49
#